data_8b1c032ae972b0266350317ff5e6811e
#
_entry.id   8b1c032ae972b0266350317ff5e6811e
#
_cell.length_a   1.000
_cell.length_b   1.000
_cell.length_c   1.000
_cell.angle_alpha   90.00
_cell.angle_beta   90.00
_cell.angle_gamma   90.00
#
_symmetry.space_group_name_H-M   'P 1'
#
loop_
_entity.id
_entity.type
_entity.pdbx_description
1 polymer ?
#
loop_
_entity_poly.entity_id
_entity_poly.type
_entity_poly.pdbx_seq_one_letter_code
_entity_poly.pdbx_strand_id
1 'polypeptide(L)'
;MGHKRVWPYRFDSQERALMGGMRGVAFSALLGLSDFRKDALATALHAYFLQRKYPHAEMSLSCPRLRPIINNDQINPLDVHEKQLCQILCAYRIFLPFAGITVSSRESADFRNGIVKIAATKVSAGVSTGIGDHESKYSGKTSCSEQGDEQFEINDNRSLEHMYSDIEGEGLQPVLNDYLYV
;
A
#
# COMPACT_ATOMS: atom_id res chain seq x y z
N MET A 1 -14.96 15.29 -12.33
CA MET A 1 -14.53 14.62 -11.10
C MET A 1 -15.63 13.67 -10.64
N GLY A 2 -15.29 12.41 -10.34
CA GLY A 2 -16.24 11.35 -9.99
C GLY A 2 -16.72 11.37 -8.53
N HIS A 3 -17.42 10.31 -8.12
CA HIS A 3 -17.96 10.13 -6.77
C HIS A 3 -16.90 10.16 -5.65
N LYS A 4 -15.63 9.90 -5.96
CA LYS A 4 -14.51 9.91 -4.99
C LYS A 4 -14.30 11.27 -4.30
N ARG A 5 -14.83 12.37 -4.84
CA ARG A 5 -14.75 13.71 -4.23
C ARG A 5 -15.70 13.92 -3.05
N VAL A 6 -16.70 13.06 -2.92
CA VAL A 6 -17.71 13.16 -1.84
C VAL A 6 -17.08 12.53 -0.60
N TRP A 7 -16.56 13.37 0.30
CA TRP A 7 -15.78 12.94 1.46
C TRP A 7 -16.52 11.95 2.38
N PRO A 8 -17.74 12.21 2.86
CA PRO A 8 -18.41 11.25 3.74
C PRO A 8 -18.58 9.89 3.08
N TYR A 9 -19.02 9.87 1.82
CA TYR A 9 -19.19 8.63 1.08
C TYR A 9 -17.87 7.85 0.94
N ARG A 10 -16.76 8.55 0.70
CA ARG A 10 -15.43 7.95 0.57
C ARG A 10 -14.91 7.44 1.91
N PHE A 11 -15.07 8.23 2.96
CA PHE A 11 -14.59 7.91 4.31
C PHE A 11 -15.28 6.66 4.86
N ASP A 12 -16.59 6.52 4.67
CA ASP A 12 -17.37 5.38 5.16
C ASP A 12 -17.27 4.12 4.28
N SER A 13 -16.38 4.11 3.26
CA SER A 13 -16.31 3.00 2.32
C SER A 13 -15.88 1.68 2.97
N GLN A 14 -14.94 1.73 3.91
CA GLN A 14 -14.46 0.58 4.65
C GLN A 14 -15.55 0.02 5.57
N GLU A 15 -16.26 0.89 6.26
CA GLU A 15 -17.35 0.46 7.12
C GLU A 15 -18.48 -0.18 6.33
N ARG A 16 -18.89 0.42 5.19
CA ARG A 16 -19.90 -0.20 4.32
C ARG A 16 -19.46 -1.57 3.80
N ALA A 17 -18.17 -1.76 3.51
CA ALA A 17 -17.65 -3.05 3.09
C ALA A 17 -17.78 -4.10 4.21
N LEU A 18 -17.45 -3.74 5.45
CA LEU A 18 -17.61 -4.60 6.61
C LEU A 18 -19.09 -4.93 6.90
N MET A 19 -19.98 -3.93 6.78
CA MET A 19 -21.44 -4.16 6.88
C MET A 19 -21.95 -5.09 5.78
N GLY A 20 -21.33 -5.09 4.60
CA GLY A 20 -21.60 -6.02 3.50
C GLY A 20 -21.00 -7.40 3.66
N GLY A 21 -20.35 -7.69 4.80
CA GLY A 21 -19.80 -9.02 5.10
C GLY A 21 -18.37 -9.25 4.62
N MET A 22 -17.63 -8.21 4.25
CA MET A 22 -16.21 -8.38 3.93
C MET A 22 -15.42 -8.75 5.19
N ARG A 23 -14.52 -9.70 5.05
CA ARG A 23 -13.66 -10.21 6.13
C ARG A 23 -12.66 -9.16 6.62
N GLY A 24 -12.14 -8.33 5.72
CA GLY A 24 -11.14 -7.34 6.06
C GLY A 24 -11.16 -6.13 5.14
N VAL A 25 -10.58 -5.05 5.62
CA VAL A 25 -10.50 -3.76 4.91
C VAL A 25 -9.10 -3.14 5.05
N ALA A 26 -8.75 -2.31 4.07
CA ALA A 26 -7.48 -1.60 4.07
C ALA A 26 -7.69 -0.09 4.15
N PHE A 27 -6.80 0.57 4.87
CA PHE A 27 -6.74 2.02 5.04
C PHE A 27 -5.46 2.55 4.44
N SER A 28 -5.57 3.65 3.71
CA SER A 28 -4.41 4.23 3.05
C SER A 28 -4.55 5.74 2.92
N ALA A 29 -3.51 6.46 3.28
CA ALA A 29 -3.30 7.85 2.90
C ALA A 29 -2.14 7.95 1.92
N LEU A 30 -2.28 8.79 0.89
CA LEU A 30 -1.17 9.15 0.02
C LEU A 30 -0.41 10.29 0.70
N LEU A 31 0.76 9.96 1.27
CA LEU A 31 1.56 10.90 2.03
C LEU A 31 2.29 11.89 1.12
N GLY A 32 2.26 13.16 1.46
CA GLY A 32 2.91 14.24 0.73
C GLY A 32 1.94 15.17 -0.02
N LEU A 33 0.62 14.95 0.08
CA LEU A 33 -0.40 15.89 -0.42
C LEU A 33 -0.72 16.98 0.61
N SER A 34 -0.58 16.68 1.90
CA SER A 34 -0.82 17.56 3.03
C SER A 34 0.16 17.22 4.16
N ASP A 35 -0.12 17.67 5.38
CA ASP A 35 0.67 17.31 6.56
C ASP A 35 0.62 15.79 6.80
N PHE A 36 1.71 15.12 6.44
CA PHE A 36 1.81 13.66 6.49
C PHE A 36 1.60 13.07 7.89
N ARG A 37 1.90 13.84 8.96
CA ARG A 37 1.70 13.38 10.34
C ARG A 37 0.22 13.31 10.69
N LYS A 38 -0.53 14.32 10.26
CA LYS A 38 -1.99 14.36 10.43
C LYS A 38 -2.66 13.26 9.61
N ASP A 39 -2.24 13.07 8.36
CA ASP A 39 -2.78 12.03 7.48
C ASP A 39 -2.48 10.63 8.04
N ALA A 40 -1.27 10.39 8.52
CA ALA A 40 -0.90 9.14 9.15
C ALA A 40 -1.71 8.88 10.44
N LEU A 41 -1.83 9.87 11.32
CA LEU A 41 -2.62 9.75 12.54
C LEU A 41 -4.10 9.51 12.24
N ALA A 42 -4.70 10.26 11.32
CA ALA A 42 -6.10 10.10 10.92
C ALA A 42 -6.36 8.69 10.36
N THR A 43 -5.44 8.17 9.54
CA THR A 43 -5.52 6.81 9.00
C THR A 43 -5.49 5.76 10.11
N ALA A 44 -4.58 5.89 11.06
CA ALA A 44 -4.48 4.98 12.20
C ALA A 44 -5.72 5.02 13.10
N LEU A 45 -6.23 6.21 13.41
CA LEU A 45 -7.45 6.38 14.21
C LEU A 45 -8.68 5.80 13.50
N HIS A 46 -8.80 5.98 12.19
CA HIS A 46 -9.89 5.40 11.41
C HIS A 46 -9.87 3.87 11.52
N ALA A 47 -8.70 3.24 11.30
CA ALA A 47 -8.54 1.80 11.47
C ALA A 47 -8.85 1.36 12.91
N TYR A 48 -8.35 2.09 13.91
CA TYR A 48 -8.58 1.79 15.32
C TYR A 48 -10.06 1.80 15.69
N PHE A 49 -10.80 2.83 15.31
CA PHE A 49 -12.23 2.93 15.63
C PHE A 49 -13.06 1.86 14.93
N LEU A 50 -12.75 1.53 13.66
CA LEU A 50 -13.43 0.45 12.97
C LEU A 50 -13.08 -0.93 13.54
N GLN A 51 -11.84 -1.16 13.95
CA GLN A 51 -11.46 -2.41 14.63
C GLN A 51 -12.23 -2.61 15.94
N ARG A 52 -12.45 -1.56 16.71
CA ARG A 52 -13.26 -1.63 17.94
C ARG A 52 -14.73 -1.94 17.65
N LYS A 53 -15.25 -1.45 16.55
CA LYS A 53 -16.64 -1.69 16.12
C LYS A 53 -16.82 -3.07 15.48
N TYR A 54 -15.78 -3.55 14.78
CA TYR A 54 -15.76 -4.83 14.06
C TYR A 54 -14.53 -5.65 14.49
N PRO A 55 -14.55 -6.22 15.71
CA PRO A 55 -13.35 -6.85 16.31
C PRO A 55 -12.86 -8.09 15.56
N HIS A 56 -13.72 -8.74 14.79
CA HIS A 56 -13.38 -9.91 13.97
C HIS A 56 -12.83 -9.56 12.58
N ALA A 57 -12.88 -8.28 12.18
CA ALA A 57 -12.43 -7.87 10.87
C ALA A 57 -10.91 -7.66 10.83
N GLU A 58 -10.29 -8.06 9.73
CA GLU A 58 -8.90 -7.76 9.47
C GLU A 58 -8.71 -6.30 9.08
N MET A 59 -7.79 -5.63 9.75
CA MET A 59 -7.39 -4.26 9.42
C MET A 59 -6.01 -4.28 8.77
N SER A 60 -5.87 -3.62 7.64
CA SER A 60 -4.60 -3.45 6.96
C SER A 60 -4.32 -1.98 6.69
N LEU A 61 -3.08 -1.58 6.84
CA LEU A 61 -2.59 -0.21 6.65
C LEU A 61 -1.60 -0.15 5.50
N SER A 62 -1.70 0.89 4.68
CA SER A 62 -0.72 1.19 3.65
C SER A 62 -0.55 2.70 3.55
N CYS A 63 0.67 3.18 3.52
CA CYS A 63 0.96 4.61 3.39
C CYS A 63 1.94 4.85 2.24
N PRO A 64 1.48 4.79 0.99
CA PRO A 64 2.32 5.14 -0.14
C PRO A 64 2.70 6.61 -0.08
N ARG A 65 3.96 6.90 -0.41
CA ARG A 65 4.41 8.28 -0.57
C ARG A 65 4.05 8.80 -1.96
N LEU A 66 3.79 10.10 -2.05
CA LEU A 66 3.68 10.76 -3.33
C LEU A 66 5.01 10.63 -4.09
N ARG A 67 4.94 10.16 -5.32
CA ARG A 67 6.10 10.04 -6.23
C ARG A 67 5.90 11.00 -7.38
N PRO A 68 6.97 11.36 -8.09
CA PRO A 68 6.85 12.17 -9.30
C PRO A 68 5.74 11.61 -10.20
N ILE A 69 4.86 12.50 -10.62
CA ILE A 69 3.81 12.18 -11.59
C ILE A 69 4.34 12.56 -12.95
N ILE A 70 4.34 11.62 -13.87
CA ILE A 70 4.71 11.89 -15.26
C ILE A 70 3.78 12.99 -15.76
N ASN A 71 4.33 14.05 -16.34
CA ASN A 71 3.62 15.25 -16.84
C ASN A 71 3.10 16.24 -15.78
N ASN A 72 3.58 16.22 -14.53
CA ASN A 72 3.22 17.24 -13.56
C ASN A 72 4.40 17.65 -12.65
N ASP A 73 5.12 18.70 -13.05
CA ASP A 73 6.28 19.21 -12.33
C ASP A 73 5.92 20.08 -11.10
N GLN A 74 4.63 20.36 -10.89
CA GLN A 74 4.18 21.24 -9.80
C GLN A 74 4.03 20.50 -8.46
N ILE A 75 4.02 19.18 -8.47
CA ILE A 75 3.92 18.38 -7.27
C ILE A 75 5.32 18.06 -6.77
N ASN A 76 5.69 18.56 -5.60
CA ASN A 76 6.95 18.22 -4.95
C ASN A 76 6.79 16.91 -4.15
N PRO A 77 7.34 15.78 -4.63
CA PRO A 77 7.17 14.48 -3.97
C PRO A 77 8.11 14.28 -2.77
N LEU A 78 8.95 15.27 -2.44
CA LEU A 78 10.07 15.10 -1.52
C LEU A 78 9.75 15.44 -0.05
N ASP A 79 8.52 15.82 0.27
CA ASP A 79 8.15 16.20 1.66
C ASP A 79 8.17 15.00 2.62
N VAL A 80 8.07 13.78 2.10
CA VAL A 80 8.10 12.55 2.90
C VAL A 80 9.20 11.62 2.41
N HIS A 81 10.29 11.55 3.17
CA HIS A 81 11.42 10.68 2.88
C HIS A 81 11.23 9.28 3.51
N GLU A 82 12.09 8.33 3.17
CA GLU A 82 12.08 6.97 3.71
C GLU A 82 12.15 6.94 5.24
N LYS A 83 12.90 7.86 5.84
CA LYS A 83 12.98 7.99 7.30
C LYS A 83 11.63 8.28 7.94
N GLN A 84 10.85 9.22 7.40
CA GLN A 84 9.52 9.54 7.90
C GLN A 84 8.55 8.37 7.65
N LEU A 85 8.62 7.72 6.50
CA LEU A 85 7.81 6.55 6.22
C LEU A 85 8.12 5.41 7.21
N CYS A 86 9.39 5.12 7.46
CA CYS A 86 9.80 4.13 8.45
C CYS A 86 9.24 4.45 9.85
N GLN A 87 9.33 5.71 10.29
CA GLN A 87 8.75 6.14 11.56
C GLN A 87 7.24 5.92 11.63
N ILE A 88 6.50 6.22 10.56
CA ILE A 88 5.05 6.01 10.49
C ILE A 88 4.73 4.52 10.58
N LEU A 89 5.41 3.67 9.83
CA LEU A 89 5.15 2.23 9.81
C LEU A 89 5.47 1.59 11.18
N CYS A 90 6.54 2.01 11.84
CA CYS A 90 6.85 1.61 13.22
C CYS A 90 5.79 2.09 14.21
N ALA A 91 5.32 3.33 14.08
CA ALA A 91 4.25 3.86 14.92
C ALA A 91 2.94 3.07 14.72
N TYR A 92 2.60 2.70 13.49
CA TYR A 92 1.44 1.85 13.21
C TYR A 92 1.58 0.46 13.85
N ARG A 93 2.77 -0.14 13.78
CA ARG A 93 3.02 -1.44 14.39
C ARG A 93 2.85 -1.40 15.91
N ILE A 94 3.28 -0.31 16.56
CA ILE A 94 3.10 -0.12 18.00
C ILE A 94 1.64 0.16 18.37
N PHE A 95 0.97 1.02 17.61
CA PHE A 95 -0.40 1.45 17.90
C PHE A 95 -1.45 0.39 17.56
N LEU A 96 -1.24 -0.35 16.47
CA LEU A 96 -2.14 -1.40 15.97
C LEU A 96 -1.35 -2.70 15.74
N PRO A 97 -0.95 -3.40 16.81
CA PRO A 97 -0.01 -4.52 16.73
C PRO A 97 -0.49 -5.68 15.87
N PHE A 98 -1.81 -5.85 15.71
CA PHE A 98 -2.40 -6.93 14.90
C PHE A 98 -2.71 -6.52 13.46
N ALA A 99 -2.56 -5.26 13.10
CA ALA A 99 -2.87 -4.80 11.75
C ALA A 99 -1.84 -5.33 10.74
N GLY A 100 -2.32 -5.70 9.57
CA GLY A 100 -1.45 -5.90 8.41
C GLY A 100 -0.85 -4.57 7.98
N ILE A 101 0.44 -4.54 7.64
CA ILE A 101 1.11 -3.35 7.11
C ILE A 101 1.69 -3.69 5.75
N THR A 102 1.19 -3.01 4.71
CA THR A 102 1.60 -3.23 3.33
C THR A 102 2.56 -2.13 2.88
N VAL A 103 3.69 -2.51 2.31
CA VAL A 103 4.64 -1.60 1.67
C VAL A 103 4.55 -1.71 0.16
N SER A 104 4.39 -0.56 -0.47
CA SER A 104 4.21 -0.42 -1.91
C SER A 104 5.53 -0.60 -2.67
N SER A 105 5.44 -1.05 -3.92
CA SER A 105 6.52 -1.07 -4.91
C SER A 105 7.01 0.33 -5.34
N ARG A 106 6.38 1.40 -4.85
CA ARG A 106 6.90 2.78 -4.98
C ARG A 106 8.19 3.00 -4.21
N GLU A 107 8.45 2.18 -3.19
CA GLU A 107 9.65 2.27 -2.36
C GLU A 107 10.80 1.47 -2.97
N SER A 108 12.04 1.83 -2.61
CA SER A 108 13.23 1.13 -3.06
C SER A 108 13.28 -0.31 -2.55
N ALA A 109 13.98 -1.18 -3.26
CA ALA A 109 14.19 -2.57 -2.87
C ALA A 109 14.84 -2.66 -1.48
N ASP A 110 15.88 -1.86 -1.24
CA ASP A 110 16.60 -1.82 0.03
C ASP A 110 15.70 -1.42 1.20
N PHE A 111 14.90 -0.37 1.02
CA PHE A 111 13.93 0.05 2.04
C PHE A 111 12.93 -1.07 2.34
N ARG A 112 12.40 -1.72 1.30
CA ARG A 112 11.40 -2.78 1.45
C ARG A 112 11.99 -4.00 2.16
N ASN A 113 13.20 -4.42 1.80
CA ASN A 113 13.91 -5.52 2.47
C ASN A 113 14.21 -5.20 3.94
N GLY A 114 14.52 -3.95 4.26
CA GLY A 114 14.72 -3.52 5.64
C GLY A 114 13.44 -3.50 6.46
N ILE A 115 12.36 -2.92 5.92
CA ILE A 115 11.15 -2.68 6.69
C ILE A 115 10.31 -3.93 6.96
N VAL A 116 10.42 -4.98 6.14
CA VAL A 116 9.77 -6.28 6.41
C VAL A 116 10.31 -6.96 7.66
N LYS A 117 11.55 -6.68 8.04
CA LYS A 117 12.16 -7.19 9.27
C LYS A 117 11.69 -6.45 10.53
N ILE A 118 11.09 -5.26 10.37
CA ILE A 118 10.80 -4.35 11.48
C ILE A 118 9.28 -4.22 11.69
N ALA A 119 8.54 -3.88 10.65
CA ALA A 119 7.15 -3.47 10.80
C ALA A 119 6.21 -4.01 9.73
N ALA A 120 6.63 -4.12 8.48
CA ALA A 120 5.77 -4.53 7.39
C ALA A 120 5.48 -6.04 7.44
N THR A 121 4.26 -6.42 7.03
CA THR A 121 3.82 -7.81 6.97
C THR A 121 3.41 -8.22 5.55
N LYS A 122 3.24 -7.26 4.66
CA LYS A 122 2.82 -7.51 3.28
C LYS A 122 3.64 -6.64 2.32
N VAL A 123 4.04 -7.21 1.21
CA VAL A 123 4.72 -6.52 0.11
C VAL A 123 4.07 -6.87 -1.22
N SER A 124 4.03 -5.93 -2.14
CA SER A 124 3.60 -6.18 -3.52
C SER A 124 4.80 -6.56 -4.40
N ALA A 125 4.61 -7.42 -5.38
CA ALA A 125 5.61 -7.78 -6.37
C ALA A 125 5.01 -7.82 -7.77
N GLY A 126 5.83 -7.60 -8.80
CA GLY A 126 5.40 -7.66 -10.19
C GLY A 126 4.27 -6.70 -10.56
N VAL A 127 4.21 -5.54 -9.91
CA VAL A 127 3.14 -4.54 -10.10
C VAL A 127 3.39 -3.76 -11.39
N SER A 128 2.34 -3.50 -12.15
CA SER A 128 2.31 -2.53 -13.24
C SER A 128 1.25 -1.48 -12.96
N THR A 129 1.49 -0.24 -13.38
CA THR A 129 0.56 0.90 -13.24
C THR A 129 0.04 1.40 -14.57
N GLY A 130 0.46 0.78 -15.68
CA GLY A 130 -0.04 1.08 -17.02
C GLY A 130 -1.52 0.73 -17.17
N ILE A 131 -2.23 1.54 -17.92
CA ILE A 131 -3.64 1.31 -18.22
C ILE A 131 -3.75 0.13 -19.20
N GLY A 132 -4.42 -0.96 -18.80
CA GLY A 132 -4.61 -2.14 -19.65
C GLY A 132 -3.47 -3.18 -19.59
N ASP A 133 -2.38 -2.92 -18.87
CA ASP A 133 -1.22 -3.85 -18.78
C ASP A 133 -1.59 -5.25 -18.28
N HIS A 134 -2.60 -5.37 -17.45
CA HIS A 134 -3.07 -6.68 -16.95
C HIS A 134 -3.66 -7.54 -18.07
N GLU A 135 -4.42 -6.94 -18.98
CA GLU A 135 -5.01 -7.65 -20.11
C GLU A 135 -3.93 -8.14 -21.07
N SER A 136 -2.91 -7.33 -21.31
CA SER A 136 -1.77 -7.67 -22.17
C SER A 136 -0.94 -8.82 -21.62
N LYS A 137 -0.71 -8.88 -20.31
CA LYS A 137 0.01 -9.98 -19.65
C LYS A 137 -0.68 -11.33 -19.81
N TYR A 138 -2.02 -11.35 -19.80
CA TYR A 138 -2.78 -12.59 -19.93
C TYR A 138 -3.08 -12.98 -21.39
N SER A 139 -3.12 -12.02 -22.31
CA SER A 139 -3.44 -12.27 -23.71
C SER A 139 -2.24 -12.60 -24.59
N GLY A 140 -1.01 -12.55 -24.05
CA GLY A 140 0.23 -12.81 -24.80
C GLY A 140 0.50 -11.77 -25.90
N LYS A 141 -0.26 -10.69 -25.94
CA LYS A 141 0.00 -9.56 -26.84
C LYS A 141 1.05 -8.66 -26.20
N THR A 142 2.15 -8.45 -26.89
CA THR A 142 3.13 -7.44 -26.52
C THR A 142 2.42 -6.09 -26.55
N SER A 143 2.07 -5.53 -25.39
CA SER A 143 1.60 -4.16 -25.32
C SER A 143 2.77 -3.26 -25.67
N CYS A 144 2.70 -2.57 -26.77
CA CYS A 144 3.40 -1.31 -26.92
C CYS A 144 2.70 -0.34 -25.94
N SER A 145 3.03 -0.40 -24.64
CA SER A 145 2.72 0.69 -23.74
C SER A 145 3.51 1.89 -24.26
N GLU A 146 2.83 2.84 -24.87
CA GLU A 146 3.43 4.14 -25.13
C GLU A 146 3.94 4.66 -23.78
N GLN A 147 5.21 4.98 -23.72
CA GLN A 147 5.85 5.56 -22.56
C GLN A 147 5.02 6.81 -22.15
N GLY A 148 4.25 6.72 -21.07
CA GLY A 148 3.40 7.83 -20.63
C GLY A 148 2.06 7.45 -20.00
N ASP A 149 1.66 6.19 -20.03
CA ASP A 149 0.41 5.72 -19.42
C ASP A 149 0.54 5.37 -17.92
N GLU A 150 1.74 5.42 -17.37
CA GLU A 150 1.99 5.11 -15.98
C GLU A 150 1.49 6.23 -15.06
N GLN A 151 0.66 5.89 -14.09
CA GLN A 151 0.10 6.86 -13.14
C GLN A 151 1.15 7.42 -12.16
N PHE A 152 2.20 6.66 -11.88
CA PHE A 152 3.31 7.03 -11.01
C PHE A 152 4.50 6.08 -11.19
N GLU A 153 5.68 6.55 -10.80
CA GLU A 153 6.91 5.78 -10.86
C GLU A 153 6.90 4.60 -9.87
N ILE A 154 7.23 3.40 -10.38
CA ILE A 154 7.53 2.21 -9.60
C ILE A 154 9.04 2.14 -9.41
N ASN A 155 9.51 2.13 -8.17
CA ASN A 155 10.93 2.05 -7.87
C ASN A 155 11.44 0.61 -7.80
N ASP A 156 10.61 -0.29 -7.25
CA ASP A 156 10.92 -1.71 -7.14
C ASP A 156 10.04 -2.53 -8.09
N ASN A 157 10.64 -2.95 -9.19
CA ASN A 157 10.00 -3.73 -10.26
C ASN A 157 10.33 -5.22 -10.22
N ARG A 158 10.88 -5.73 -9.09
CA ARG A 158 11.19 -7.16 -8.94
C ARG A 158 9.98 -8.03 -9.20
N SER A 159 10.22 -9.16 -9.89
CA SER A 159 9.20 -10.19 -10.09
C SER A 159 8.82 -10.84 -8.75
N LEU A 160 7.74 -11.63 -8.76
CA LEU A 160 7.33 -12.39 -7.59
C LEU A 160 8.42 -13.36 -7.13
N GLU A 161 9.06 -14.05 -8.06
CA GLU A 161 10.13 -15.02 -7.78
C GLU A 161 11.35 -14.37 -7.15
N HIS A 162 11.78 -13.21 -7.67
CA HIS A 162 12.89 -12.46 -7.08
C HIS A 162 12.56 -11.96 -5.68
N MET A 163 11.36 -11.40 -5.49
CA MET A 163 10.92 -10.93 -4.17
C MET A 163 10.84 -12.08 -3.16
N TYR A 164 10.35 -13.24 -3.60
CA TYR A 164 10.27 -14.44 -2.77
C TYR A 164 11.66 -14.88 -2.31
N SER A 165 12.60 -15.01 -3.26
CA SER A 165 14.00 -15.40 -2.98
C SER A 165 14.71 -14.42 -2.05
N ASP A 166 14.50 -13.12 -2.26
CA ASP A 166 15.12 -12.08 -1.41
C ASP A 166 14.60 -12.15 0.03
N ILE A 167 13.29 -12.33 0.22
CA ILE A 167 12.70 -12.47 1.56
C ILE A 167 13.20 -13.75 2.26
N GLU A 168 13.31 -14.87 1.54
CA GLU A 168 13.92 -16.08 2.08
C GLU A 168 15.39 -15.89 2.45
N GLY A 169 16.15 -15.19 1.60
CA GLY A 169 17.55 -14.83 1.85
C GLY A 169 17.77 -14.00 3.11
N GLU A 170 16.74 -13.25 3.52
CA GLU A 170 16.71 -12.47 4.77
C GLU A 170 16.26 -13.30 6.00
N GLY A 171 16.07 -14.61 5.83
CA GLY A 171 15.65 -15.52 6.90
C GLY A 171 14.17 -15.46 7.26
N LEU A 172 13.34 -14.87 6.39
CA LEU A 172 11.90 -14.80 6.55
C LEU A 172 11.21 -15.78 5.60
N GLN A 173 10.05 -16.28 5.98
CA GLN A 173 9.24 -17.15 5.14
C GLN A 173 8.15 -16.36 4.44
N PRO A 174 8.24 -16.12 3.12
CA PRO A 174 7.15 -15.50 2.37
C PRO A 174 6.00 -16.47 2.22
N VAL A 175 4.77 -15.95 2.33
CA VAL A 175 3.54 -16.70 2.11
C VAL A 175 2.69 -15.97 1.06
N LEU A 176 2.18 -16.72 0.10
CA LEU A 176 1.32 -16.16 -0.96
C LEU A 176 -0.14 -16.06 -0.54
N ASN A 177 -0.50 -16.75 0.54
CA ASN A 177 -1.85 -16.75 1.08
C ASN A 177 -1.77 -16.69 2.61
N ASP A 178 -2.39 -15.68 3.20
CA ASP A 178 -2.44 -15.47 4.65
C ASP A 178 -3.73 -16.03 5.30
N TYR A 179 -4.47 -16.87 4.58
CA TYR A 179 -5.67 -17.50 5.11
C TYR A 179 -5.32 -18.74 5.92
N LEU A 180 -5.49 -18.66 7.21
CA LEU A 180 -5.68 -19.85 8.01
C LEU A 180 -7.17 -20.20 7.94
N TYR A 181 -7.49 -21.28 7.25
CA TYR A 181 -8.79 -21.93 7.40
C TYR A 181 -8.77 -22.65 8.76
N VAL A 182 -9.41 -22.05 9.75
CA VAL A 182 -9.69 -22.70 11.03
C VAL A 182 -11.08 -23.30 10.96
#